data_fe7e47d50f5f7ba97104b46a5377902d
#
_entry.id   fe7e47d50f5f7ba97104b46a5377902d
#
_cell.length_a   1.000
_cell.length_b   1.000
_cell.length_c   1.000
_cell.angle_alpha   90.00
_cell.angle_beta   90.00
_cell.angle_gamma   90.00
#
_symmetry.space_group_name_H-M   'P 1'
#
loop_
_entity.id
_entity.type
_entity.pdbx_description
1 polymer ?
#
loop_
_entity_poly.entity_id
_entity_poly.type
_entity_poly.pdbx_seq_one_letter_code
_entity_poly.pdbx_strand_id
1 'polypeptide(L)'
;MTTKQTLIAALLASAFVAFATSAQAECLTDAQAADMVAHYLAKTPAANPENLSDADGACTRAKVNVLLAQRLGKVIGYKAGLTNPAVQKRFNTDKPVWGKLYEGMVLQSGATVDAAFGARPLYEADMLVRVSSATINHAKTPMEVLEAVDQIIPFVELPDLMVQAPPKLNGAGVTAINVGARLGVAAAPLPVPVYRAERYALLQALADMNVALTDGSGVRLGGGKGSDILEHPLNAVVWLAGALAQEGLAMQPGDLISLGSFSPLLPPRAGLSVTATYDGLPGATPVRLIFK
;
A
#
# COMPACT_ATOMS: atom_id res chain seq x y z
N MET A 1 -20.69 -66.81 62.18
CA MET A 1 -21.28 -66.13 61.04
C MET A 1 -20.85 -64.66 61.08
N THR A 2 -19.84 -64.28 60.31
CA THR A 2 -19.23 -62.95 60.33
C THR A 2 -19.42 -62.33 58.90
N THR A 3 -20.25 -61.37 58.81
CA THR A 3 -20.51 -60.60 57.56
C THR A 3 -19.41 -59.54 57.38
N LYS A 4 -18.64 -59.65 56.31
CA LYS A 4 -17.69 -58.60 55.86
C LYS A 4 -18.41 -57.55 55.05
N GLN A 5 -18.44 -56.33 55.51
CA GLN A 5 -18.85 -55.13 54.73
C GLN A 5 -17.65 -54.61 53.95
N THR A 6 -17.77 -54.55 52.62
CA THR A 6 -16.79 -53.97 51.71
C THR A 6 -17.21 -52.52 51.44
N LEU A 7 -16.42 -51.56 51.88
CA LEU A 7 -16.54 -50.15 51.51
C LEU A 7 -15.94 -49.96 50.13
N ILE A 8 -16.74 -49.49 49.19
CA ILE A 8 -16.27 -48.97 47.86
C ILE A 8 -16.12 -47.44 47.97
N ALA A 9 -14.88 -47.00 47.99
CA ALA A 9 -14.57 -45.56 47.89
C ALA A 9 -14.59 -45.13 46.39
N ALA A 10 -15.59 -44.33 46.01
CA ALA A 10 -15.64 -43.72 44.69
C ALA A 10 -14.78 -42.46 44.67
N LEU A 11 -13.65 -42.50 43.95
CA LEU A 11 -12.88 -41.31 43.62
C LEU A 11 -13.54 -40.57 42.48
N LEU A 12 -14.11 -39.40 42.75
CA LEU A 12 -14.52 -38.42 41.76
C LEU A 12 -13.29 -37.61 41.29
N ALA A 13 -12.75 -37.98 40.12
CA ALA A 13 -11.75 -37.15 39.45
C ALA A 13 -12.42 -35.99 38.71
N SER A 14 -12.37 -34.82 39.30
CA SER A 14 -12.80 -33.56 38.63
C SER A 14 -11.77 -33.19 37.57
N ALA A 15 -12.09 -33.43 36.30
CA ALA A 15 -11.30 -32.96 35.17
C ALA A 15 -11.54 -31.44 35.02
N PHE A 16 -10.59 -30.61 35.42
CA PHE A 16 -10.55 -29.19 35.06
C PHE A 16 -10.19 -29.09 33.57
N VAL A 17 -11.15 -28.86 32.71
CA VAL A 17 -10.90 -28.46 31.33
C VAL A 17 -10.52 -26.97 31.36
N ALA A 18 -9.21 -26.71 31.29
CA ALA A 18 -8.70 -25.38 31.09
C ALA A 18 -9.07 -24.97 29.64
N PHE A 19 -10.08 -24.16 29.47
CA PHE A 19 -10.30 -23.44 28.21
C PHE A 19 -9.15 -22.45 28.05
N ALA A 20 -8.14 -22.80 27.26
CA ALA A 20 -7.19 -21.85 26.72
C ALA A 20 -8.00 -20.93 25.80
N THR A 21 -8.40 -19.76 26.29
CA THR A 21 -8.84 -18.66 25.43
C THR A 21 -7.63 -18.26 24.62
N SER A 22 -7.54 -18.72 23.37
CA SER A 22 -6.65 -18.09 22.41
C SER A 22 -7.03 -16.61 22.40
N ALA A 23 -6.12 -15.75 22.85
CA ALA A 23 -6.27 -14.32 22.69
C ALA A 23 -6.33 -14.07 21.17
N GLN A 24 -7.53 -13.99 20.64
CA GLN A 24 -7.79 -13.62 19.25
C GLN A 24 -7.36 -12.16 19.17
N ALA A 25 -6.38 -11.87 18.33
CA ALA A 25 -6.00 -10.51 18.09
C ALA A 25 -7.25 -9.74 17.64
N GLU A 26 -7.49 -8.59 18.22
CA GLU A 26 -8.65 -7.77 17.91
C GLU A 26 -8.20 -6.55 17.13
N CYS A 27 -9.05 -6.10 16.19
CA CYS A 27 -8.96 -4.78 15.57
C CYS A 27 -8.65 -3.71 16.64
N LEU A 28 -7.75 -2.79 16.37
CA LEU A 28 -7.45 -1.70 17.31
C LEU A 28 -8.74 -1.01 17.77
N THR A 29 -8.79 -0.68 19.05
CA THR A 29 -9.90 0.12 19.60
C THR A 29 -9.97 1.48 18.93
N ASP A 30 -11.10 2.16 19.03
CA ASP A 30 -11.26 3.52 18.47
C ASP A 30 -10.26 4.51 19.07
N ALA A 31 -9.95 4.36 20.37
CA ALA A 31 -8.95 5.17 21.05
C ALA A 31 -7.53 4.94 20.49
N GLN A 32 -7.15 3.68 20.23
CA GLN A 32 -5.85 3.35 19.63
C GLN A 32 -5.75 3.82 18.17
N ALA A 33 -6.84 3.72 17.41
CA ALA A 33 -6.89 4.25 16.05
C ALA A 33 -6.78 5.79 16.03
N ALA A 34 -7.43 6.47 16.99
CA ALA A 34 -7.33 7.91 17.13
C ALA A 34 -5.92 8.35 17.54
N ASP A 35 -5.27 7.63 18.46
CA ASP A 35 -3.88 7.87 18.85
C ASP A 35 -2.93 7.69 17.64
N MET A 36 -3.09 6.63 16.85
CA MET A 36 -2.33 6.40 15.63
C MET A 36 -2.46 7.57 14.65
N VAL A 37 -3.68 8.08 14.43
CA VAL A 37 -3.91 9.24 13.55
C VAL A 37 -3.32 10.53 14.16
N ALA A 38 -3.36 10.72 15.46
CA ALA A 38 -2.71 11.84 16.12
C ALA A 38 -1.19 11.83 15.88
N HIS A 39 -0.56 10.68 16.01
CA HIS A 39 0.86 10.48 15.68
C HIS A 39 1.15 10.73 14.19
N TYR A 40 0.29 10.24 13.28
CA TYR A 40 0.41 10.53 11.85
C TYR A 40 0.42 12.04 11.59
N LEU A 41 -0.51 12.79 12.16
CA LEU A 41 -0.61 14.23 11.97
C LEU A 41 0.57 14.99 12.60
N ALA A 42 1.03 14.55 13.77
CA ALA A 42 2.17 15.13 14.49
C ALA A 42 3.53 14.73 13.88
N LYS A 43 3.57 13.81 12.90
CA LYS A 43 4.80 13.24 12.33
C LYS A 43 5.70 12.59 13.39
N THR A 44 5.10 11.93 14.38
CA THR A 44 5.78 11.21 15.45
C THR A 44 5.49 9.71 15.36
N PRO A 45 6.42 8.82 15.77
CA PRO A 45 6.20 7.39 15.64
C PRO A 45 5.08 6.88 16.57
N ALA A 46 4.04 6.27 15.99
CA ALA A 46 3.00 5.56 16.73
C ALA A 46 3.48 4.21 17.26
N ALA A 47 2.77 3.63 18.22
CA ALA A 47 3.00 2.24 18.62
C ALA A 47 2.79 1.29 17.43
N ASN A 48 3.57 0.21 17.37
CA ASN A 48 3.35 -0.82 16.35
C ASN A 48 2.00 -1.50 16.59
N PRO A 49 1.16 -1.68 15.54
CA PRO A 49 0.03 -2.60 15.61
C PRO A 49 0.58 -4.04 15.58
N GLU A 50 0.52 -4.73 16.70
CA GLU A 50 1.10 -6.06 16.88
C GLU A 50 0.01 -7.15 16.89
N ASN A 51 0.38 -8.36 16.45
CA ASN A 51 -0.45 -9.57 16.49
C ASN A 51 -1.78 -9.48 15.74
N LEU A 52 -1.89 -8.60 14.74
CA LEU A 52 -3.10 -8.46 13.92
C LEU A 52 -3.20 -9.62 12.92
N SER A 53 -4.40 -10.17 12.78
CA SER A 53 -4.79 -10.94 11.59
C SER A 53 -5.03 -9.98 10.41
N ASP A 54 -5.17 -10.51 9.20
CA ASP A 54 -5.51 -9.70 8.03
C ASP A 54 -6.87 -8.98 8.19
N ALA A 55 -7.84 -9.65 8.82
CA ALA A 55 -9.14 -9.05 9.12
C ALA A 55 -9.03 -7.90 10.12
N ASP A 56 -8.18 -8.06 11.16
CA ASP A 56 -7.93 -6.99 12.15
C ASP A 56 -7.19 -5.81 11.53
N GLY A 57 -6.24 -6.08 10.63
CA GLY A 57 -5.56 -5.05 9.85
C GLY A 57 -6.53 -4.25 8.99
N ALA A 58 -7.43 -4.92 8.27
CA ALA A 58 -8.45 -4.29 7.44
C ALA A 58 -9.45 -3.48 8.29
N CYS A 59 -9.92 -4.04 9.41
CA CYS A 59 -10.79 -3.35 10.36
C CYS A 59 -10.11 -2.10 10.94
N THR A 60 -8.84 -2.20 11.36
CA THR A 60 -8.07 -1.07 11.87
C THR A 60 -7.90 0.01 10.81
N ARG A 61 -7.54 -0.37 9.58
CA ARG A 61 -7.46 0.56 8.42
C ARG A 61 -8.79 1.29 8.21
N ALA A 62 -9.93 0.59 8.31
CA ALA A 62 -11.24 1.23 8.15
C ALA A 62 -11.45 2.35 9.18
N LYS A 63 -11.14 2.11 10.47
CA LYS A 63 -11.22 3.13 11.53
C LYS A 63 -10.26 4.30 11.30
N VAL A 64 -9.00 3.99 10.98
CA VAL A 64 -7.96 4.99 10.67
C VAL A 64 -8.40 5.86 9.49
N ASN A 65 -8.94 5.26 8.43
CA ASN A 65 -9.39 5.99 7.24
C ASN A 65 -10.60 6.89 7.50
N VAL A 66 -11.51 6.54 8.41
CA VAL A 66 -12.59 7.44 8.83
C VAL A 66 -12.02 8.71 9.47
N LEU A 67 -11.02 8.56 10.34
CA LEU A 67 -10.38 9.68 11.02
C LEU A 67 -9.49 10.50 10.08
N LEU A 68 -8.75 9.86 9.17
CA LEU A 68 -7.92 10.55 8.17
C LEU A 68 -8.78 11.39 7.22
N ALA A 69 -9.92 10.89 6.77
CA ALA A 69 -10.82 11.63 5.89
C ALA A 69 -11.32 12.94 6.51
N GLN A 70 -11.55 12.97 7.83
CA GLN A 70 -11.94 14.19 8.56
C GLN A 70 -10.83 15.25 8.59
N ARG A 71 -9.58 14.87 8.39
CA ARG A 71 -8.38 15.74 8.49
C ARG A 71 -7.76 16.07 7.15
N LEU A 72 -7.83 15.13 6.20
CA LEU A 72 -7.14 15.21 4.91
C LEU A 72 -8.10 15.50 3.74
N GLY A 73 -9.41 15.52 3.99
CA GLY A 73 -10.41 15.76 2.95
C GLY A 73 -10.84 14.49 2.21
N LYS A 74 -11.22 14.64 0.94
CA LYS A 74 -11.80 13.55 0.15
C LYS A 74 -10.78 12.48 -0.21
N VAL A 75 -11.26 11.25 -0.29
CA VAL A 75 -10.54 10.17 -0.97
C VAL A 75 -10.49 10.49 -2.46
N ILE A 76 -9.29 10.43 -3.03
CA ILE A 76 -9.03 10.67 -4.45
C ILE A 76 -8.61 9.40 -5.19
N GLY A 77 -8.59 8.27 -4.49
CA GLY A 77 -8.22 6.99 -5.06
C GLY A 77 -7.60 6.03 -4.04
N TYR A 78 -6.85 5.08 -4.56
CA TYR A 78 -6.29 3.98 -3.79
C TYR A 78 -4.83 3.74 -4.17
N LYS A 79 -4.10 3.09 -3.27
CA LYS A 79 -2.77 2.56 -3.57
C LYS A 79 -2.73 1.05 -3.32
N ALA A 80 -2.12 0.30 -4.23
CA ALA A 80 -1.65 -1.05 -3.98
C ALA A 80 -0.23 -0.98 -3.39
N GLY A 81 0.05 -1.76 -2.36
CA GLY A 81 1.36 -1.89 -1.78
C GLY A 81 1.77 -3.36 -1.68
N LEU A 82 3.05 -3.62 -1.43
CA LEU A 82 3.60 -4.97 -1.38
C LEU A 82 3.31 -5.77 -2.67
N THR A 83 3.39 -5.12 -3.82
CA THR A 83 3.08 -5.69 -5.14
C THR A 83 4.25 -6.47 -5.76
N ASN A 84 5.40 -6.50 -5.08
CA ASN A 84 6.57 -7.26 -5.48
C ASN A 84 6.81 -8.42 -4.49
N PRO A 85 7.06 -9.68 -4.96
CA PRO A 85 7.25 -10.84 -4.08
C PRO A 85 8.39 -10.70 -3.08
N ALA A 86 9.49 -10.01 -3.43
CA ALA A 86 10.60 -9.78 -2.53
C ALA A 86 10.21 -8.85 -1.36
N VAL A 87 9.37 -7.85 -1.64
CA VAL A 87 8.83 -6.94 -0.62
C VAL A 87 7.80 -7.65 0.26
N GLN A 88 6.92 -8.50 -0.34
CA GLN A 88 5.98 -9.33 0.42
C GLN A 88 6.71 -10.20 1.45
N LYS A 89 7.78 -10.87 1.03
CA LYS A 89 8.60 -11.70 1.93
C LYS A 89 9.19 -10.90 3.08
N ARG A 90 9.63 -9.65 2.84
CA ARG A 90 10.15 -8.76 3.89
C ARG A 90 9.10 -8.44 4.95
N PHE A 91 7.84 -8.30 4.56
CA PHE A 91 6.72 -8.00 5.46
C PHE A 91 5.94 -9.27 5.88
N ASN A 92 6.52 -10.45 5.72
CA ASN A 92 5.93 -11.73 6.09
C ASN A 92 4.47 -11.87 5.62
N THR A 93 4.26 -11.63 4.32
CA THR A 93 2.97 -11.78 3.65
C THR A 93 3.19 -12.41 2.27
N ASP A 94 2.16 -13.01 1.70
CA ASP A 94 2.16 -13.64 0.38
C ASP A 94 1.24 -12.93 -0.62
N LYS A 95 0.69 -11.78 -0.22
CA LYS A 95 -0.26 -11.01 -1.02
C LYS A 95 -0.01 -9.51 -0.90
N PRO A 96 -0.45 -8.72 -1.89
CA PRO A 96 -0.48 -7.27 -1.79
C PRO A 96 -1.42 -6.78 -0.68
N VAL A 97 -1.32 -5.50 -0.36
CA VAL A 97 -2.20 -4.77 0.56
C VAL A 97 -2.66 -3.48 -0.11
N TRP A 98 -3.69 -2.82 0.42
CA TRP A 98 -4.16 -1.56 -0.16
C TRP A 98 -4.46 -0.49 0.89
N GLY A 99 -4.37 0.78 0.47
CA GLY A 99 -4.70 1.95 1.27
C GLY A 99 -5.43 3.01 0.44
N LYS A 100 -5.92 4.06 1.10
CA LYS A 100 -6.58 5.21 0.46
C LYS A 100 -5.62 6.36 0.25
N LEU A 101 -5.80 7.06 -0.87
CA LEU A 101 -5.17 8.34 -1.16
C LEU A 101 -6.16 9.48 -0.90
N TYR A 102 -5.68 10.61 -0.38
CA TYR A 102 -6.49 11.76 -0.01
C TYR A 102 -6.08 13.02 -0.76
N GLU A 103 -6.97 14.01 -0.79
CA GLU A 103 -6.68 15.34 -1.33
C GLU A 103 -5.37 15.91 -0.76
N GLY A 104 -4.59 16.57 -1.62
CA GLY A 104 -3.31 17.16 -1.23
C GLY A 104 -2.14 16.19 -1.14
N MET A 105 -2.34 14.87 -1.29
CA MET A 105 -1.24 13.90 -1.27
C MET A 105 -0.42 13.87 -2.54
N VAL A 106 -0.96 14.31 -3.68
CA VAL A 106 -0.27 14.28 -4.97
C VAL A 106 0.23 15.68 -5.34
N LEU A 107 1.55 15.84 -5.31
CA LEU A 107 2.28 17.04 -5.67
C LEU A 107 2.74 16.99 -7.14
N GLN A 108 3.04 18.13 -7.73
CA GLN A 108 3.57 18.20 -9.10
C GLN A 108 5.09 17.98 -9.13
N SER A 109 5.59 17.41 -10.22
CA SER A 109 7.03 17.25 -10.48
C SER A 109 7.77 18.59 -10.38
N GLY A 110 8.90 18.57 -9.71
CA GLY A 110 9.65 19.76 -9.33
C GLY A 110 9.38 20.21 -7.89
N ALA A 111 8.53 19.51 -7.15
CA ALA A 111 8.21 19.83 -5.76
C ALA A 111 9.45 19.81 -4.86
N THR A 112 9.47 20.72 -3.89
CA THR A 112 10.37 20.67 -2.75
C THR A 112 9.62 20.16 -1.54
N VAL A 113 10.06 19.04 -0.98
CA VAL A 113 9.43 18.35 0.14
C VAL A 113 10.37 18.35 1.34
N ASP A 114 9.83 18.57 2.53
CA ASP A 114 10.60 18.40 3.77
C ASP A 114 11.06 16.94 3.90
N ALA A 115 12.36 16.70 4.14
CA ALA A 115 12.86 15.35 4.37
C ALA A 115 12.21 14.69 5.60
N ALA A 116 11.72 15.48 6.56
CA ALA A 116 10.94 15.04 7.71
C ALA A 116 9.42 15.16 7.45
N PHE A 117 8.93 14.81 6.26
CA PHE A 117 7.50 14.89 5.92
C PHE A 117 6.63 13.90 6.70
N GLY A 118 7.22 12.90 7.35
CA GLY A 118 6.58 11.87 8.15
C GLY A 118 7.40 11.49 9.39
N ALA A 119 6.93 10.51 10.14
CA ALA A 119 7.63 9.95 11.30
C ALA A 119 8.77 8.99 10.89
N ARG A 120 8.55 8.23 9.82
CA ARG A 120 9.49 7.28 9.21
C ARG A 120 9.42 7.43 7.68
N PRO A 121 9.76 8.61 7.15
CA PRO A 121 9.57 8.93 5.75
C PRO A 121 10.49 8.09 4.86
N LEU A 122 9.93 7.66 3.72
CA LEU A 122 10.63 6.92 2.68
C LEU A 122 10.22 7.47 1.31
N TYR A 123 10.93 7.08 0.23
CA TYR A 123 10.53 7.35 -1.13
C TYR A 123 10.82 6.15 -2.02
N GLU A 124 10.04 6.01 -3.09
CA GLU A 124 10.17 4.94 -4.08
C GLU A 124 9.60 5.36 -5.43
N ALA A 125 10.11 4.77 -6.51
CA ALA A 125 9.53 4.94 -7.83
C ALA A 125 8.24 4.12 -7.93
N ASP A 126 7.17 4.74 -8.40
CA ASP A 126 5.83 4.18 -8.55
C ASP A 126 5.18 4.71 -9.84
N MET A 127 3.95 4.38 -10.08
CA MET A 127 3.13 4.87 -11.19
C MET A 127 1.67 4.97 -10.76
N LEU A 128 0.99 6.04 -11.21
CA LEU A 128 -0.45 6.15 -11.05
C LEU A 128 -1.15 5.86 -12.38
N VAL A 129 -2.36 5.32 -12.31
CA VAL A 129 -3.33 5.37 -13.40
C VAL A 129 -4.57 6.14 -12.96
N ARG A 130 -5.25 6.80 -13.91
CA ARG A 130 -6.54 7.45 -13.62
C ARG A 130 -7.69 6.64 -14.19
N VAL A 131 -8.64 6.31 -13.34
CA VAL A 131 -9.86 5.59 -13.73
C VAL A 131 -10.73 6.48 -14.62
N SER A 132 -11.19 5.97 -15.75
CA SER A 132 -12.14 6.63 -16.65
C SER A 132 -13.50 5.94 -16.70
N SER A 133 -13.57 4.66 -16.31
CA SER A 133 -14.80 3.85 -16.37
C SER A 133 -14.94 2.95 -15.16
N ALA A 134 -16.16 2.82 -14.64
CA ALA A 134 -16.49 1.88 -13.57
C ALA A 134 -16.32 0.40 -13.98
N THR A 135 -16.16 0.09 -15.27
CA THR A 135 -15.85 -1.26 -15.78
C THR A 135 -14.54 -1.80 -15.22
N ILE A 136 -13.65 -0.93 -14.74
CA ILE A 136 -12.38 -1.29 -14.07
C ILE A 136 -12.59 -2.26 -12.90
N ASN A 137 -13.73 -2.18 -12.21
CA ASN A 137 -14.05 -3.06 -11.09
C ASN A 137 -14.32 -4.52 -11.50
N HIS A 138 -14.48 -4.77 -12.80
CA HIS A 138 -14.70 -6.10 -13.36
C HIS A 138 -13.51 -6.60 -14.19
N ALA A 139 -12.48 -5.78 -14.34
CA ALA A 139 -11.29 -6.11 -15.11
C ALA A 139 -10.59 -7.36 -14.54
N LYS A 140 -10.20 -8.28 -15.44
CA LYS A 140 -9.49 -9.53 -15.13
C LYS A 140 -8.12 -9.60 -15.79
N THR A 141 -7.84 -8.68 -16.69
CA THR A 141 -6.60 -8.62 -17.47
C THR A 141 -6.04 -7.20 -17.51
N PRO A 142 -4.72 -7.03 -17.69
CA PRO A 142 -4.11 -5.72 -17.92
C PRO A 142 -4.73 -4.93 -19.08
N MET A 143 -5.17 -5.61 -20.15
CA MET A 143 -5.83 -4.93 -21.28
C MET A 143 -7.19 -4.34 -20.87
N GLU A 144 -8.01 -5.08 -20.12
CA GLU A 144 -9.30 -4.58 -19.62
C GLU A 144 -9.12 -3.40 -18.64
N VAL A 145 -8.04 -3.41 -17.84
CA VAL A 145 -7.66 -2.24 -17.04
C VAL A 145 -7.33 -1.06 -17.95
N LEU A 146 -6.50 -1.27 -18.98
CA LEU A 146 -6.10 -0.20 -19.90
C LEU A 146 -7.29 0.39 -20.68
N GLU A 147 -8.35 -0.39 -20.90
CA GLU A 147 -9.61 0.05 -21.51
C GLU A 147 -10.48 0.90 -20.55
N ALA A 148 -10.22 0.81 -19.24
CA ALA A 148 -10.99 1.49 -18.20
C ALA A 148 -10.24 2.66 -17.53
N VAL A 149 -9.04 3.00 -18.02
CA VAL A 149 -8.25 4.15 -17.57
C VAL A 149 -7.96 5.08 -18.75
N ASP A 150 -7.73 6.35 -18.48
CA ASP A 150 -7.43 7.36 -19.51
C ASP A 150 -6.04 8.00 -19.37
N GLN A 151 -5.36 7.76 -18.27
CA GLN A 151 -4.02 8.31 -18.01
C GLN A 151 -3.12 7.29 -17.34
N ILE A 152 -1.86 7.29 -17.77
CA ILE A 152 -0.71 6.68 -17.10
C ILE A 152 0.16 7.84 -16.60
N ILE A 153 0.52 7.83 -15.32
CA ILE A 153 1.17 8.98 -14.68
C ILE A 153 2.44 8.52 -13.98
N PRO A 154 3.63 8.89 -14.47
CA PRO A 154 4.89 8.66 -13.75
C PRO A 154 4.83 9.29 -12.35
N PHE A 155 5.24 8.55 -11.33
CA PHE A 155 5.03 8.91 -9.94
C PHE A 155 6.21 8.52 -9.05
N VAL A 156 6.54 9.33 -8.08
CA VAL A 156 7.40 8.96 -6.95
C VAL A 156 6.54 8.99 -5.71
N GLU A 157 6.33 7.84 -5.09
CA GLU A 157 5.61 7.76 -3.83
C GLU A 157 6.52 8.18 -2.67
N LEU A 158 5.93 8.84 -1.68
CA LEU A 158 6.55 9.32 -0.46
C LEU A 158 5.80 8.73 0.75
N PRO A 159 5.95 7.42 1.00
CA PRO A 159 5.25 6.75 2.09
C PRO A 159 5.88 7.08 3.45
N ASP A 160 5.10 6.88 4.51
CA ASP A 160 5.52 7.02 5.90
C ASP A 160 5.16 5.74 6.69
N LEU A 161 6.15 4.92 7.02
CA LEU A 161 5.95 3.75 7.88
C LEU A 161 5.87 4.14 9.36
N MET A 162 5.09 5.10 9.67
CA MET A 162 4.81 5.91 10.83
C MET A 162 4.86 5.25 12.23
N VAL A 163 5.42 4.04 12.38
CA VAL A 163 5.48 3.32 13.65
C VAL A 163 6.86 3.37 14.30
N GLN A 164 6.96 3.02 15.59
CA GLN A 164 8.21 3.02 16.35
C GLN A 164 9.25 2.06 15.76
N ALA A 165 8.83 0.87 15.36
CA ALA A 165 9.69 -0.17 14.83
C ALA A 165 9.17 -0.73 13.48
N PRO A 166 9.36 -0.02 12.34
CA PRO A 166 8.91 -0.46 11.03
C PRO A 166 9.37 -1.89 10.63
N PRO A 167 10.58 -2.36 11.02
CA PRO A 167 10.99 -3.73 10.73
C PRO A 167 10.13 -4.84 11.36
N LYS A 168 9.30 -4.51 12.36
CA LYS A 168 8.36 -5.46 12.99
C LYS A 168 6.99 -5.51 12.30
N LEU A 169 6.73 -4.63 11.32
CA LEU A 169 5.47 -4.68 10.56
C LEU A 169 5.41 -5.94 9.71
N ASN A 170 4.25 -6.60 9.73
CA ASN A 170 3.83 -7.60 8.77
C ASN A 170 2.76 -7.02 7.83
N GLY A 171 2.21 -7.82 6.90
CA GLY A 171 1.18 -7.37 5.96
C GLY A 171 -0.04 -6.75 6.64
N ALA A 172 -0.53 -7.35 7.74
CA ALA A 172 -1.66 -6.83 8.51
C ALA A 172 -1.32 -5.48 9.17
N GLY A 173 -0.12 -5.35 9.73
CA GLY A 173 0.36 -4.10 10.32
C GLY A 173 0.53 -2.98 9.29
N VAL A 174 1.04 -3.30 8.09
CA VAL A 174 1.12 -2.35 6.96
C VAL A 174 -0.29 -1.93 6.52
N THR A 175 -1.24 -2.87 6.46
CA THR A 175 -2.64 -2.57 6.17
C THR A 175 -3.22 -1.61 7.20
N ALA A 176 -3.02 -1.87 8.50
CA ALA A 176 -3.54 -1.07 9.61
C ALA A 176 -3.14 0.40 9.53
N ILE A 177 -1.92 0.71 9.08
CA ILE A 177 -1.41 2.07 8.89
C ILE A 177 -1.75 2.68 7.52
N ASN A 178 -2.81 2.22 6.87
CA ASN A 178 -3.22 2.68 5.53
C ASN A 178 -2.10 2.57 4.49
N VAL A 179 -1.29 1.50 4.58
CA VAL A 179 -0.16 1.21 3.68
C VAL A 179 0.86 2.36 3.60
N GLY A 180 0.99 3.11 4.71
CA GLY A 180 1.92 4.24 4.78
C GLY A 180 1.59 5.41 3.84
N ALA A 181 0.37 5.50 3.29
CA ALA A 181 -0.01 6.57 2.37
C ALA A 181 0.20 7.95 3.00
N ARG A 182 1.00 8.82 2.35
CA ARG A 182 1.26 10.15 2.87
C ARG A 182 1.39 11.24 1.82
N LEU A 183 2.35 11.16 0.92
CA LEU A 183 2.57 12.11 -0.17
C LEU A 183 3.07 11.36 -1.41
N GLY A 184 3.13 12.06 -2.51
CA GLY A 184 3.84 11.63 -3.71
C GLY A 184 3.94 12.76 -4.72
N VAL A 185 4.80 12.59 -5.71
CA VAL A 185 5.09 13.58 -6.74
C VAL A 185 4.80 12.97 -8.11
N ALA A 186 3.92 13.59 -8.87
CA ALA A 186 3.48 13.14 -10.18
C ALA A 186 4.07 14.01 -11.30
N ALA A 187 4.52 13.40 -12.38
CA ALA A 187 4.86 14.09 -13.62
C ALA A 187 3.60 14.32 -14.49
N ALA A 188 3.80 14.87 -15.68
CA ALA A 188 2.72 15.04 -16.65
C ALA A 188 2.10 13.69 -17.03
N PRO A 189 0.77 13.57 -17.06
CA PRO A 189 0.10 12.36 -17.44
C PRO A 189 0.28 12.04 -18.93
N LEU A 190 0.39 10.75 -19.23
CA LEU A 190 0.35 10.19 -20.58
C LEU A 190 -1.08 9.79 -20.90
N PRO A 191 -1.69 10.25 -21.98
CA PRO A 191 -3.01 9.78 -22.39
C PRO A 191 -2.95 8.32 -22.82
N VAL A 192 -3.94 7.54 -22.43
CA VAL A 192 -4.10 6.17 -22.94
C VAL A 192 -4.64 6.23 -24.37
N PRO A 193 -4.01 5.58 -25.36
CA PRO A 193 -4.46 5.62 -26.74
C PRO A 193 -5.88 5.09 -26.93
N VAL A 194 -6.60 5.62 -27.91
CA VAL A 194 -7.95 5.17 -28.26
C VAL A 194 -7.88 3.88 -29.12
N TYR A 195 -6.89 3.80 -30.02
CA TYR A 195 -6.77 2.68 -30.97
C TYR A 195 -6.17 1.43 -30.32
N ARG A 196 -6.76 0.30 -30.62
CA ARG A 196 -6.40 -0.97 -30.01
C ARG A 196 -4.93 -1.37 -30.23
N ALA A 197 -4.41 -1.15 -31.44
CA ALA A 197 -3.01 -1.46 -31.75
C ALA A 197 -2.03 -0.65 -30.87
N GLU A 198 -2.31 0.63 -30.64
CA GLU A 198 -1.51 1.49 -29.80
C GLU A 198 -1.63 1.10 -28.32
N ARG A 199 -2.81 0.63 -27.88
CA ARG A 199 -2.99 0.06 -26.52
C ARG A 199 -2.15 -1.20 -26.31
N TYR A 200 -2.05 -2.08 -27.32
CA TYR A 200 -1.14 -3.24 -27.24
C TYR A 200 0.32 -2.81 -27.12
N ALA A 201 0.74 -1.81 -27.88
CA ALA A 201 2.10 -1.27 -27.79
C ALA A 201 2.36 -0.66 -26.41
N LEU A 202 1.42 0.12 -25.86
CA LEU A 202 1.52 0.69 -24.51
C LEU A 202 1.55 -0.41 -23.45
N LEU A 203 0.74 -1.46 -23.59
CA LEU A 203 0.72 -2.59 -22.68
C LEU A 203 2.09 -3.27 -22.60
N GLN A 204 2.72 -3.54 -23.76
CA GLN A 204 4.08 -4.10 -23.81
C GLN A 204 5.11 -3.12 -23.21
N ALA A 205 5.02 -1.83 -23.55
CA ALA A 205 5.92 -0.82 -23.01
C ALA A 205 5.86 -0.73 -21.47
N LEU A 206 4.67 -0.87 -20.89
CA LEU A 206 4.48 -0.89 -19.43
C LEU A 206 5.14 -2.10 -18.76
N ALA A 207 5.11 -3.28 -19.40
CA ALA A 207 5.76 -4.48 -18.87
C ALA A 207 7.29 -4.41 -19.02
N ASP A 208 7.77 -3.89 -20.15
CA ASP A 208 9.18 -3.95 -20.55
C ASP A 208 10.00 -2.73 -20.08
N MET A 209 9.36 -1.64 -19.68
CA MET A 209 10.05 -0.41 -19.27
C MET A 209 11.04 -0.67 -18.12
N ASN A 210 12.15 0.08 -18.16
CA ASN A 210 13.10 0.14 -17.05
C ASN A 210 12.87 1.42 -16.26
N VAL A 211 12.63 1.27 -14.97
CA VAL A 211 12.49 2.40 -14.05
C VAL A 211 13.78 2.62 -13.28
N ALA A 212 14.24 3.87 -13.21
CA ALA A 212 15.44 4.21 -12.47
C ALA A 212 15.22 5.43 -11.58
N LEU A 213 15.72 5.34 -10.35
CA LEU A 213 15.91 6.47 -9.46
C LEU A 213 17.37 6.91 -9.50
N THR A 214 17.62 8.19 -9.71
CA THR A 214 18.95 8.79 -9.67
C THR A 214 18.96 10.00 -8.74
N ASP A 215 20.12 10.32 -8.18
CA ASP A 215 20.32 11.58 -7.47
C ASP A 215 20.66 12.74 -8.43
N GLY A 216 20.86 13.94 -7.86
CA GLY A 216 21.17 15.15 -8.63
C GLY A 216 22.51 15.11 -9.38
N SER A 217 23.40 14.17 -9.07
CA SER A 217 24.65 13.92 -9.79
C SER A 217 24.54 12.81 -10.85
N GLY A 218 23.36 12.18 -10.97
CA GLY A 218 23.10 11.07 -11.89
C GLY A 218 23.49 9.69 -11.34
N VAL A 219 23.89 9.60 -10.06
CA VAL A 219 24.18 8.30 -9.42
C VAL A 219 22.87 7.53 -9.23
N ARG A 220 22.86 6.26 -9.65
CA ARG A 220 21.70 5.38 -9.51
C ARG A 220 21.46 5.03 -8.03
N LEU A 221 20.26 5.35 -7.54
CA LEU A 221 19.80 5.05 -6.18
C LEU A 221 19.03 3.74 -6.12
N GLY A 222 18.32 3.39 -7.19
CA GLY A 222 17.50 2.18 -7.27
C GLY A 222 16.76 2.09 -8.61
N GLY A 223 15.84 1.15 -8.70
CA GLY A 223 14.98 0.96 -9.87
C GLY A 223 14.63 -0.50 -10.08
N GLY A 224 13.88 -0.78 -11.13
CA GLY A 224 13.40 -2.11 -11.51
C GLY A 224 12.78 -2.09 -12.90
N LYS A 225 12.03 -3.14 -13.22
CA LYS A 225 11.30 -3.30 -14.48
C LYS A 225 9.79 -3.17 -14.24
N GLY A 226 9.05 -2.86 -15.31
CA GLY A 226 7.60 -2.88 -15.26
C GLY A 226 7.06 -4.21 -14.75
N SER A 227 7.59 -5.32 -15.24
CA SER A 227 7.20 -6.68 -14.88
C SER A 227 7.51 -7.09 -13.43
N ASP A 228 8.28 -6.31 -12.66
CA ASP A 228 8.54 -6.60 -11.24
C ASP A 228 7.29 -6.44 -10.37
N ILE A 229 6.30 -5.68 -10.83
CA ILE A 229 5.00 -5.54 -10.17
C ILE A 229 4.05 -6.60 -10.75
N LEU A 230 3.86 -7.72 -10.02
CA LEU A 230 2.89 -8.77 -10.34
C LEU A 230 2.93 -9.20 -11.83
N GLU A 231 4.15 -9.33 -12.39
CA GLU A 231 4.43 -9.70 -13.80
C GLU A 231 4.01 -8.64 -14.84
N HIS A 232 3.09 -7.75 -14.50
CA HIS A 232 2.67 -6.59 -15.28
C HIS A 232 2.06 -5.53 -14.33
N PRO A 233 2.45 -4.23 -14.41
CA PRO A 233 2.04 -3.25 -13.40
C PRO A 233 0.51 -3.08 -13.30
N LEU A 234 -0.24 -3.24 -14.38
CA LEU A 234 -1.70 -3.17 -14.33
C LEU A 234 -2.37 -4.38 -13.63
N ASN A 235 -1.64 -5.47 -13.36
CA ASN A 235 -2.14 -6.55 -12.52
C ASN A 235 -2.40 -6.09 -11.07
N ALA A 236 -1.70 -5.04 -10.61
CA ALA A 236 -2.00 -4.42 -9.33
C ALA A 236 -3.43 -3.87 -9.26
N VAL A 237 -3.94 -3.33 -10.38
CA VAL A 237 -5.32 -2.83 -10.46
C VAL A 237 -6.32 -3.98 -10.52
N VAL A 238 -6.02 -5.06 -11.26
CA VAL A 238 -6.86 -6.28 -11.29
C VAL A 238 -7.00 -6.87 -9.88
N TRP A 239 -5.86 -6.98 -9.16
CA TRP A 239 -5.87 -7.44 -7.77
C TRP A 239 -6.67 -6.50 -6.87
N LEU A 240 -6.45 -5.18 -6.99
CA LEU A 240 -7.10 -4.15 -6.18
C LEU A 240 -8.63 -4.18 -6.37
N ALA A 241 -9.12 -4.35 -7.60
CA ALA A 241 -10.56 -4.46 -7.88
C ALA A 241 -11.21 -5.60 -7.08
N GLY A 242 -10.55 -6.77 -7.04
CA GLY A 242 -10.99 -7.91 -6.24
C GLY A 242 -10.94 -7.64 -4.73
N ALA A 243 -9.86 -7.01 -4.26
CA ALA A 243 -9.67 -6.69 -2.84
C ALA A 243 -10.70 -5.66 -2.34
N LEU A 244 -10.98 -4.63 -3.12
CA LEU A 244 -12.01 -3.62 -2.80
C LEU A 244 -13.41 -4.23 -2.78
N ALA A 245 -13.73 -5.08 -3.76
CA ALA A 245 -15.03 -5.75 -3.83
C ALA A 245 -15.32 -6.64 -2.59
N GLN A 246 -14.30 -7.30 -2.03
CA GLN A 246 -14.42 -8.08 -0.79
C GLN A 246 -14.83 -7.22 0.41
N GLU A 247 -14.53 -5.93 0.39
CA GLU A 247 -14.89 -4.96 1.44
C GLU A 247 -16.09 -4.08 1.05
N GLY A 248 -16.81 -4.43 -0.03
CA GLY A 248 -17.97 -3.66 -0.51
C GLY A 248 -17.63 -2.29 -1.10
N LEU A 249 -16.38 -2.11 -1.54
CA LEU A 249 -15.86 -0.88 -2.15
C LEU A 249 -15.65 -1.05 -3.65
N ALA A 250 -15.61 0.07 -4.37
CA ALA A 250 -15.39 0.11 -5.81
C ALA A 250 -14.64 1.38 -6.20
N MET A 251 -13.77 1.26 -7.21
CA MET A 251 -13.13 2.40 -7.85
C MET A 251 -14.15 3.20 -8.67
N GLN A 252 -14.01 4.52 -8.68
CA GLN A 252 -14.88 5.46 -9.40
C GLN A 252 -14.12 6.19 -10.51
N PRO A 253 -14.78 6.61 -11.58
CA PRO A 253 -14.17 7.50 -12.56
C PRO A 253 -13.59 8.76 -11.88
N GLY A 254 -12.32 9.06 -12.21
CA GLY A 254 -11.54 10.11 -11.58
C GLY A 254 -10.58 9.63 -10.48
N ASP A 255 -10.76 8.44 -9.93
CA ASP A 255 -9.86 7.88 -8.93
C ASP A 255 -8.44 7.69 -9.51
N LEU A 256 -7.44 7.99 -8.68
CA LEU A 256 -6.04 7.69 -8.93
C LEU A 256 -5.67 6.38 -8.26
N ILE A 257 -5.01 5.49 -9.00
CA ILE A 257 -4.57 4.20 -8.48
C ILE A 257 -3.05 4.09 -8.57
N SER A 258 -2.37 4.03 -7.41
CA SER A 258 -0.94 3.75 -7.32
C SER A 258 -0.70 2.24 -7.44
N LEU A 259 0.23 1.86 -8.31
CA LEU A 259 0.45 0.47 -8.73
C LEU A 259 1.43 -0.27 -7.82
N GLY A 260 2.21 0.49 -7.03
CA GLY A 260 3.26 -0.03 -6.16
C GLY A 260 4.66 0.18 -6.72
N SER A 261 5.65 -0.27 -5.98
CA SER A 261 7.03 0.14 -6.16
C SER A 261 7.77 -0.64 -7.24
N PHE A 262 8.48 0.11 -8.11
CA PHE A 262 9.50 -0.39 -9.03
C PHE A 262 10.92 -0.34 -8.44
N SER A 263 11.09 0.20 -7.23
CA SER A 263 12.40 0.42 -6.63
C SER A 263 12.42 0.04 -5.16
N PRO A 264 13.60 -0.09 -4.52
CA PRO A 264 13.67 -0.17 -3.07
C PRO A 264 13.07 1.08 -2.40
N LEU A 265 12.51 0.89 -1.20
CA LEU A 265 12.15 1.97 -0.27
C LEU A 265 13.43 2.60 0.30
N LEU A 266 13.63 3.89 0.07
CA LEU A 266 14.83 4.63 0.45
C LEU A 266 14.50 5.77 1.43
N PRO A 267 15.36 6.04 2.43
CA PRO A 267 15.14 7.17 3.33
C PRO A 267 15.53 8.49 2.65
N PRO A 268 14.72 9.55 2.75
CA PRO A 268 15.08 10.87 2.29
C PRO A 268 16.13 11.51 3.19
N ARG A 269 16.86 12.48 2.64
CA ARG A 269 17.79 13.36 3.39
C ARG A 269 17.73 14.78 2.82
N ALA A 270 17.87 15.76 3.68
CA ALA A 270 17.90 17.16 3.25
C ALA A 270 19.03 17.40 2.22
N GLY A 271 18.75 18.18 1.18
CA GLY A 271 19.66 18.45 0.06
C GLY A 271 19.67 17.39 -1.04
N LEU A 272 18.98 16.24 -0.87
CA LEU A 272 18.89 15.22 -1.90
C LEU A 272 17.91 15.63 -2.99
N SER A 273 18.37 15.71 -4.24
CA SER A 273 17.53 15.77 -5.43
C SER A 273 17.31 14.35 -5.95
N VAL A 274 16.10 14.01 -6.32
CA VAL A 274 15.73 12.70 -6.87
C VAL A 274 15.05 12.87 -8.22
N THR A 275 15.45 12.06 -9.19
CA THR A 275 14.80 11.94 -10.50
C THR A 275 14.43 10.49 -10.74
N ALA A 276 13.16 10.24 -11.08
CA ALA A 276 12.69 8.95 -11.57
C ALA A 276 12.50 9.01 -13.09
N THR A 277 13.05 8.05 -13.83
CA THR A 277 12.88 7.87 -15.28
C THR A 277 12.20 6.55 -15.57
N TYR A 278 11.50 6.47 -16.72
CA TYR A 278 10.71 5.32 -17.17
C TYR A 278 11.13 4.99 -18.62
N ASP A 279 12.33 4.45 -18.75
CA ASP A 279 12.94 4.19 -20.06
C ASP A 279 12.23 3.03 -20.76
N GLY A 280 11.86 3.25 -22.02
CA GLY A 280 11.04 2.32 -22.79
C GLY A 280 9.53 2.59 -22.74
N LEU A 281 9.08 3.57 -21.93
CA LEU A 281 7.69 4.06 -21.95
C LEU A 281 7.61 5.35 -22.78
N PRO A 282 7.10 5.30 -24.03
CA PRO A 282 7.07 6.44 -24.92
C PRO A 282 6.27 7.62 -24.35
N GLY A 283 6.85 8.84 -24.39
CA GLY A 283 6.22 10.04 -23.90
C GLY A 283 6.29 10.25 -22.40
N ALA A 284 6.81 9.30 -21.63
CA ALA A 284 7.00 9.47 -20.19
C ALA A 284 8.00 10.58 -19.89
N THR A 285 7.60 11.52 -19.04
CA THR A 285 8.47 12.57 -18.54
C THR A 285 9.02 12.21 -17.16
N PRO A 286 10.28 12.55 -16.86
CA PRO A 286 10.86 12.28 -15.56
C PRO A 286 10.09 12.96 -14.42
N VAL A 287 9.96 12.26 -13.30
CA VAL A 287 9.52 12.86 -12.03
C VAL A 287 10.72 13.42 -11.31
N ARG A 288 10.66 14.67 -10.86
CA ARG A 288 11.72 15.33 -10.10
C ARG A 288 11.21 15.88 -8.79
N LEU A 289 12.01 15.73 -7.74
CA LEU A 289 11.77 16.37 -6.45
C LEU A 289 13.08 16.67 -5.73
N ILE A 290 13.00 17.58 -4.75
CA ILE A 290 14.12 17.96 -3.89
C ILE A 290 13.63 17.81 -2.44
N PHE A 291 14.43 17.15 -1.62
CA PHE A 291 14.21 17.11 -0.18
C PHE A 291 14.97 18.28 0.48
N LYS A 292 14.28 19.08 1.30
CA LYS A 292 14.87 20.16 2.11
C LYS A 292 14.93 19.82 3.58
#